data_6bb15ca26d8c088d69e0741ea65fa090
#
_entry.id   6bb15ca26d8c088d69e0741ea65fa090
#
_cell.length_a   1.000
_cell.length_b   1.000
_cell.length_c   1.000
_cell.angle_alpha   90.00
_cell.angle_beta   90.00
_cell.angle_gamma   90.00
#
_symmetry.space_group_name_H-M   'P 1'
#
loop_
_entity.id
_entity.type
_entity.pdbx_description
1 polymer ?
#
loop_
_entity_poly.entity_id
_entity_poly.type
_entity_poly.pdbx_seq_one_letter_code
_entity_poly.pdbx_strand_id
1 'polypeptide(L)'
;MQIIKLGWLGVRTEHDAQLAAFFSDVLGLAEDHREEGFWVFKLRDGAKVEVFGPTTSWNPHFTTGPVAGFLVENVWSAAEELRAAGVEIVSGPTAGPEGMGWVHFRAPDGRLYEFTQDPGVARV
;
A
#
# COMPACT_ATOMS: atom_id res chain seq x y z
N MET A 1 17.59 0.29 -7.77
CA MET A 1 16.19 0.00 -8.07
C MET A 1 15.61 1.04 -9.02
N GLN A 2 14.51 0.75 -9.66
CA GLN A 2 13.82 1.70 -10.49
C GLN A 2 12.38 1.83 -9.99
N ILE A 3 11.97 3.07 -9.68
CA ILE A 3 10.59 3.37 -9.35
C ILE A 3 9.83 3.49 -10.67
N ILE A 4 8.77 2.71 -10.82
CA ILE A 4 7.97 2.70 -12.04
C ILE A 4 6.91 3.79 -12.00
N LYS A 5 6.11 3.82 -10.92
CA LYS A 5 5.02 4.79 -10.72
C LYS A 5 4.48 4.65 -9.31
N LEU A 6 3.54 5.50 -8.92
CA LEU A 6 2.72 5.24 -7.75
C LEU A 6 1.76 4.09 -8.08
N GLY A 7 1.74 3.07 -7.26
CA GLY A 7 0.93 1.87 -7.52
C GLY A 7 -0.02 1.49 -6.39
N TRP A 8 0.04 2.19 -5.26
CA TRP A 8 -0.74 1.82 -4.09
C TRP A 8 -0.89 2.99 -3.12
N LEU A 9 -2.01 3.06 -2.44
CA LEU A 9 -2.25 3.99 -1.34
C LEU A 9 -3.01 3.25 -0.26
N GLY A 10 -2.54 3.32 0.98
CA GLY A 10 -3.23 2.72 2.12
C GLY A 10 -3.52 3.74 3.21
N VAL A 11 -4.68 3.61 3.83
CA VAL A 11 -5.11 4.51 4.92
C VAL A 11 -5.68 3.66 6.05
N ARG A 12 -5.08 3.79 7.25
CA ARG A 12 -5.70 3.25 8.47
C ARG A 12 -6.42 4.37 9.18
N THR A 13 -7.69 4.15 9.52
CA THR A 13 -8.51 5.18 10.15
C THR A 13 -9.61 4.53 11.01
N GLU A 14 -10.01 5.24 12.06
CA GLU A 14 -11.19 4.86 12.87
C GLU A 14 -12.50 5.12 12.13
N HIS A 15 -12.45 5.93 11.06
CA HIS A 15 -13.61 6.27 10.24
C HIS A 15 -13.60 5.48 8.93
N ASP A 16 -13.24 4.21 9.01
CA ASP A 16 -13.03 3.35 7.84
C ASP A 16 -14.30 3.20 6.99
N ALA A 17 -15.45 2.97 7.61
CA ALA A 17 -16.70 2.80 6.86
C ALA A 17 -17.09 4.08 6.13
N GLN A 18 -16.95 5.24 6.77
CA GLN A 18 -17.26 6.54 6.15
C GLN A 18 -16.30 6.84 5.01
N LEU A 19 -15.00 6.55 5.19
CA LEU A 19 -14.01 6.77 4.15
C LEU A 19 -14.24 5.84 2.96
N ALA A 20 -14.52 4.56 3.21
CA ALA A 20 -14.81 3.60 2.15
C ALA A 20 -16.05 4.03 1.36
N ALA A 21 -17.11 4.47 2.04
CA ALA A 21 -18.30 4.98 1.38
C ALA A 21 -18.00 6.23 0.54
N PHE A 22 -17.16 7.12 1.02
CA PHE A 22 -16.73 8.29 0.27
C PHE A 22 -16.00 7.91 -1.01
N PHE A 23 -15.07 6.97 -0.92
CA PHE A 23 -14.34 6.49 -2.09
C PHE A 23 -15.26 5.83 -3.12
N SER A 24 -16.22 5.03 -2.65
CA SER A 24 -17.17 4.34 -3.51
C SER A 24 -18.22 5.30 -4.09
N ASP A 25 -18.91 6.06 -3.23
CA ASP A 25 -20.12 6.77 -3.61
C ASP A 25 -19.86 8.15 -4.18
N VAL A 26 -18.81 8.83 -3.70
CA VAL A 26 -18.48 10.20 -4.14
C VAL A 26 -17.38 10.17 -5.21
N LEU A 27 -16.28 9.44 -4.98
CA LEU A 27 -15.20 9.38 -5.95
C LEU A 27 -15.41 8.32 -7.03
N GLY A 28 -16.36 7.41 -6.84
CA GLY A 28 -16.70 6.41 -7.84
C GLY A 28 -15.64 5.32 -8.02
N LEU A 29 -14.81 5.05 -7.00
CA LEU A 29 -13.82 3.99 -7.10
C LEU A 29 -14.48 2.62 -7.10
N ALA A 30 -13.99 1.72 -7.95
CA ALA A 30 -14.50 0.37 -8.03
C ALA A 30 -14.00 -0.46 -6.85
N GLU A 31 -14.93 -1.07 -6.11
CA GLU A 31 -14.57 -1.98 -5.02
C GLU A 31 -14.10 -3.30 -5.62
N ASP A 32 -12.90 -3.73 -5.23
CA ASP A 32 -12.28 -4.97 -5.71
C ASP A 32 -12.43 -6.09 -4.68
N HIS A 33 -12.37 -5.75 -3.39
CA HIS A 33 -12.45 -6.72 -2.30
C HIS A 33 -12.92 -6.03 -1.04
N ARG A 34 -13.65 -6.77 -0.20
CA ARG A 34 -14.09 -6.29 1.12
C ARG A 34 -14.11 -7.43 2.09
N GLU A 35 -13.64 -7.17 3.30
CA GLU A 35 -13.90 -7.99 4.48
C GLU A 35 -14.08 -7.07 5.69
N GLU A 36 -14.40 -7.59 6.85
CA GLU A 36 -14.66 -6.75 8.01
C GLU A 36 -13.45 -5.86 8.32
N GLY A 37 -13.67 -4.55 8.32
CA GLY A 37 -12.64 -3.56 8.63
C GLY A 37 -11.59 -3.38 7.54
N PHE A 38 -11.83 -3.88 6.33
CA PHE A 38 -10.84 -3.78 5.26
C PHE A 38 -11.52 -3.69 3.90
N TRP A 39 -11.12 -2.70 3.10
CA TRP A 39 -11.63 -2.49 1.74
C TRP A 39 -10.48 -2.31 0.78
N VAL A 40 -10.61 -2.91 -0.40
CA VAL A 40 -9.69 -2.69 -1.52
C VAL A 40 -10.47 -2.10 -2.68
N PHE A 41 -10.03 -0.95 -3.16
CA PHE A 41 -10.53 -0.34 -4.38
C PHE A 41 -9.46 -0.44 -5.45
N LYS A 42 -9.87 -0.61 -6.69
CA LYS A 42 -8.95 -0.73 -7.81
C LYS A 42 -9.14 0.44 -8.76
N LEU A 43 -8.05 1.09 -9.10
CA LEU A 43 -8.03 2.15 -10.09
C LEU A 43 -7.93 1.56 -11.50
N ARG A 44 -8.11 2.42 -12.50
CA ARG A 44 -8.16 1.99 -13.91
C ARG A 44 -6.88 1.30 -14.37
N ASP A 45 -5.73 1.70 -13.88
CA ASP A 45 -4.43 1.11 -14.23
C ASP A 45 -4.08 -0.11 -13.37
N GLY A 46 -4.96 -0.54 -12.49
CA GLY A 46 -4.74 -1.67 -11.57
C GLY A 46 -4.14 -1.27 -10.23
N ALA A 47 -3.77 -0.01 -10.04
CA ALA A 47 -3.30 0.47 -8.73
C ALA A 47 -4.42 0.34 -7.70
N LYS A 48 -4.05 0.11 -6.45
CA LYS A 48 -5.02 -0.16 -5.39
C LYS A 48 -5.03 0.94 -4.35
N VAL A 49 -6.23 1.21 -3.84
CA VAL A 49 -6.45 2.06 -2.66
C VAL A 49 -7.07 1.17 -1.59
N GLU A 50 -6.43 1.10 -0.42
CA GLU A 50 -6.85 0.21 0.66
C GLU A 50 -7.18 1.00 1.91
N VAL A 51 -8.31 0.63 2.54
CA VAL A 51 -8.76 1.25 3.78
C VAL A 51 -8.72 0.19 4.88
N PHE A 52 -8.00 0.51 5.96
CA PHE A 52 -7.85 -0.37 7.12
C PHE A 52 -8.58 0.27 8.31
N GLY A 53 -9.56 -0.45 8.86
CA GLY A 53 -10.27 -0.03 10.06
C GLY A 53 -9.66 -0.59 11.33
N PRO A 54 -10.23 -0.22 12.51
CA PRO A 54 -9.68 -0.65 13.79
C PRO A 54 -9.84 -2.15 14.07
N THR A 55 -10.75 -2.83 13.35
CA THR A 55 -11.01 -4.25 13.58
C THR A 55 -10.05 -5.17 12.82
N THR A 56 -9.28 -4.66 11.86
CA THR A 56 -8.29 -5.48 11.18
C THR A 56 -6.93 -5.38 11.87
N SER A 57 -6.24 -6.51 11.96
CA SER A 57 -4.89 -6.57 12.53
C SER A 57 -3.80 -6.27 11.51
N TRP A 58 -4.17 -6.08 10.23
CA TRP A 58 -3.19 -5.83 9.17
C TRP A 58 -2.62 -4.43 9.27
N ASN A 59 -1.31 -4.33 9.09
CA ASN A 59 -0.58 -3.07 9.04
C ASN A 59 -0.83 -2.16 10.25
N PRO A 60 -0.66 -2.69 11.49
CA PRO A 60 -0.89 -1.89 12.70
C PRO A 60 0.09 -0.72 12.85
N HIS A 61 1.18 -0.74 12.09
CA HIS A 61 2.20 0.32 12.08
C HIS A 61 1.80 1.54 11.24
N PHE A 62 0.67 1.48 10.54
CA PHE A 62 0.14 2.66 9.82
C PHE A 62 -0.56 3.56 10.84
N THR A 63 0.15 4.58 11.32
CA THR A 63 -0.36 5.43 12.40
C THR A 63 -0.38 6.92 12.07
N THR A 64 0.14 7.32 10.90
CA THR A 64 0.41 8.74 10.62
C THR A 64 -0.22 9.24 9.31
N GLY A 65 -1.37 8.73 8.95
CA GLY A 65 -2.07 9.15 7.73
C GLY A 65 -1.80 8.21 6.57
N PRO A 66 -2.12 8.64 5.34
CA PRO A 66 -1.97 7.77 4.18
C PRO A 66 -0.51 7.37 3.94
N VAL A 67 -0.34 6.12 3.51
CA VAL A 67 0.95 5.56 3.10
C VAL A 67 0.92 5.40 1.58
N ALA A 68 1.84 6.06 0.89
CA ALA A 68 1.98 5.95 -0.55
C ALA A 68 2.92 4.80 -0.90
N GLY A 69 2.58 4.04 -1.93
CA GLY A 69 3.36 2.91 -2.41
C GLY A 69 3.93 3.17 -3.80
N PHE A 70 5.25 3.03 -3.94
CA PHE A 70 5.92 3.11 -5.23
C PHE A 70 6.01 1.72 -5.83
N LEU A 71 5.59 1.57 -7.08
CA LEU A 71 5.69 0.31 -7.81
C LEU A 71 7.13 0.07 -8.22
N VAL A 72 7.64 -1.13 -7.89
CA VAL A 72 8.96 -1.61 -8.29
C VAL A 72 8.82 -3.01 -8.88
N GLU A 73 9.83 -3.46 -9.63
CA GLU A 73 9.81 -4.80 -10.20
C GLU A 73 9.99 -5.90 -9.15
N ASN A 74 10.81 -5.64 -8.14
CA ASN A 74 11.17 -6.66 -7.14
C ASN A 74 11.37 -5.99 -5.78
N VAL A 75 10.44 -6.24 -4.84
CA VAL A 75 10.50 -5.62 -3.51
C VAL A 75 11.65 -6.18 -2.66
N TRP A 76 12.08 -7.42 -2.91
CA TRP A 76 13.18 -8.02 -2.13
C TRP A 76 14.51 -7.35 -2.45
N SER A 77 14.82 -7.20 -3.75
CA SER A 77 16.05 -6.50 -4.15
C SER A 77 15.98 -5.01 -3.79
N ALA A 78 14.81 -4.38 -3.93
CA ALA A 78 14.63 -2.98 -3.53
C ALA A 78 14.85 -2.79 -2.03
N ALA A 79 14.36 -3.72 -1.19
CA ALA A 79 14.60 -3.68 0.25
C ALA A 79 16.09 -3.79 0.60
N GLU A 80 16.84 -4.62 -0.11
CA GLU A 80 18.28 -4.72 0.10
C GLU A 80 18.99 -3.40 -0.24
N GLU A 81 18.56 -2.72 -1.30
CA GLU A 81 19.10 -1.40 -1.64
C GLU A 81 18.77 -0.37 -0.57
N LEU A 82 17.58 -0.41 -0.01
CA LEU A 82 17.21 0.47 1.12
C LEU A 82 18.10 0.22 2.32
N ARG A 83 18.31 -1.05 2.69
CA ARG A 83 19.19 -1.41 3.81
C ARG A 83 20.61 -0.92 3.59
N ALA A 84 21.13 -1.11 2.38
CA ALA A 84 22.47 -0.64 2.02
C ALA A 84 22.60 0.88 2.12
N ALA A 85 21.51 1.60 1.91
CA ALA A 85 21.45 3.06 2.03
C ALA A 85 21.18 3.53 3.47
N GLY A 86 21.06 2.61 4.44
CA GLY A 86 20.82 2.95 5.84
C GLY A 86 19.38 3.27 6.18
N VAL A 87 18.44 2.87 5.31
CA VAL A 87 17.00 3.13 5.53
C VAL A 87 16.41 2.07 6.44
N GLU A 88 15.61 2.49 7.41
CA GLU A 88 14.92 1.58 8.33
C GLU A 88 13.80 0.84 7.62
N ILE A 89 13.86 -0.49 7.60
CA ILE A 89 12.75 -1.34 7.18
C ILE A 89 11.85 -1.56 8.38
N VAL A 90 10.60 -1.16 8.27
CA VAL A 90 9.63 -1.26 9.37
C VAL A 90 8.90 -2.59 9.31
N SER A 91 8.56 -3.07 8.11
CA SER A 91 7.83 -4.32 7.93
C SER A 91 8.11 -4.90 6.54
N GLY A 92 8.29 -6.21 6.50
CA GLY A 92 8.52 -6.93 5.25
C GLY A 92 9.98 -7.04 4.86
N PRO A 93 10.30 -7.45 3.61
CA PRO A 93 9.34 -7.73 2.52
C PRO A 93 8.41 -8.89 2.81
N THR A 94 7.18 -8.77 2.33
CA THR A 94 6.12 -9.76 2.51
C THR A 94 5.60 -10.18 1.15
N ALA A 95 5.45 -11.48 0.93
CA ALA A 95 4.85 -12.01 -0.28
C ALA A 95 3.32 -12.02 -0.12
N GLY A 96 2.62 -11.53 -1.13
CA GLY A 96 1.18 -11.62 -1.26
C GLY A 96 0.80 -12.65 -2.32
N PRO A 97 -0.50 -12.76 -2.63
CA PRO A 97 -0.97 -13.64 -3.69
C PRO A 97 -0.57 -13.13 -5.07
N GLU A 98 -0.56 -14.03 -6.06
CA GLU A 98 -0.44 -13.69 -7.48
C GLU A 98 0.83 -12.89 -7.84
N GLY A 99 1.94 -13.17 -7.18
CA GLY A 99 3.20 -12.48 -7.44
C GLY A 99 3.31 -11.10 -6.81
N MET A 100 2.36 -10.72 -5.99
CA MET A 100 2.41 -9.45 -5.24
C MET A 100 3.42 -9.53 -4.11
N GLY A 101 3.91 -8.37 -3.71
CA GLY A 101 4.79 -8.24 -2.57
C GLY A 101 4.86 -6.79 -2.12
N TRP A 102 5.27 -6.58 -0.87
CA TRP A 102 5.39 -5.22 -0.33
C TRP A 102 6.42 -5.15 0.77
N VAL A 103 6.93 -3.95 0.98
CA VAL A 103 7.84 -3.61 2.08
C VAL A 103 7.55 -2.20 2.54
N HIS A 104 7.55 -1.99 3.85
CA HIS A 104 7.34 -0.68 4.45
C HIS A 104 8.64 -0.16 5.04
N PHE A 105 8.93 1.10 4.81
CA PHE A 105 10.16 1.72 5.27
C PHE A 105 9.88 3.14 5.76
N ARG A 106 10.79 3.64 6.59
CA ARG A 106 10.68 4.99 7.15
C ARG A 106 11.62 5.92 6.40
N ALA A 107 11.02 6.96 5.81
CA ALA A 107 11.76 7.97 5.07
C ALA A 107 12.38 9.01 6.02
N PRO A 108 13.26 9.89 5.51
CA PRO A 108 13.91 10.90 6.36
C PRO A 108 12.97 11.86 7.07
N ASP A 109 11.74 12.03 6.58
CA ASP A 109 10.73 12.87 7.25
C ASP A 109 10.03 12.13 8.41
N GLY A 110 10.44 10.88 8.70
CA GLY A 110 9.86 10.06 9.75
C GLY A 110 8.58 9.33 9.36
N ARG A 111 8.09 9.51 8.14
CA ARG A 111 6.84 8.90 7.68
C ARG A 111 7.11 7.58 6.96
N LEU A 112 6.09 6.73 6.95
CA LEU A 112 6.15 5.45 6.26
C LEU A 112 5.80 5.60 4.79
N TYR A 113 6.50 4.82 3.97
CA TYR A 113 6.20 4.62 2.55
C TYR A 113 6.25 3.12 2.28
N GLU A 114 5.70 2.72 1.15
CA GLU A 114 5.73 1.33 0.72
C GLU A 114 6.45 1.22 -0.63
N PHE A 115 7.19 0.12 -0.81
CA PHE A 115 7.42 -0.40 -2.16
C PHE A 115 6.43 -1.51 -2.40
N THR A 116 5.77 -1.49 -3.54
CA THR A 116 4.83 -2.52 -3.95
C THR A 116 5.29 -3.18 -5.24
N GLN A 117 5.15 -4.49 -5.29
CA GLN A 117 5.34 -5.30 -6.47
C GLN A 117 3.97 -5.89 -6.78
N ASP A 118 3.41 -5.56 -7.94
CA ASP A 118 2.07 -5.99 -8.31
C ASP A 118 1.99 -6.17 -9.83
N PRO A 119 1.99 -7.43 -10.31
CA PRO A 119 1.89 -7.68 -11.76
C PRO A 119 0.59 -7.15 -12.40
N GLY A 120 -0.45 -6.91 -11.59
CA GLY A 120 -1.73 -6.40 -12.06
C GLY A 120 -1.74 -4.89 -12.33
N VAL A 121 -0.68 -4.16 -11.95
CA VAL A 121 -0.59 -2.72 -12.18
C VAL A 121 0.12 -2.46 -13.50
N ALA A 122 -0.52 -1.64 -14.36
CA ALA A 122 0.07 -1.28 -15.64
C ALA A 122 1.35 -0.46 -15.44
N ARG A 123 2.35 -0.75 -16.29
CA ARG A 123 3.68 -0.11 -16.20
C ARG A 123 3.70 1.30 -16.79
N VAL A 124 2.65 1.68 -17.47
CA VAL A 124 2.54 3.01 -18.12
C VAL A 124 1.51 3.87 -17.47
#